data_770517d97ba22cbe49cdc3f016190b5e
#
_entry.id   770517d97ba22cbe49cdc3f016190b5e
#
_cell.length_a   1.000
_cell.length_b   1.000
_cell.length_c   1.000
_cell.angle_alpha   90.00
_cell.angle_beta   90.00
_cell.angle_gamma   90.00
#
_symmetry.space_group_name_H-M   'P 1'
#
loop_
_entity.id
_entity.type
_entity.pdbx_description
1 polymer ?
#
loop_
_entity_poly.entity_id
_entity_poly.type
_entity_poly.pdbx_seq_one_letter_code
_entity_poly.pdbx_strand_id
1 'polypeptide(L)'
;MSETGNAIKTDDMQDAKDLSDIVDLGLYPIDTRDNAAYCALVAGGRDRLRREGAAIFPGFVKDAAVRSMATEAVALQSKMFRFHEEHTVYFKPQEAEREASHPLRRMMVTEKDTAAYADIPQGSLVRGLYQSDAVLHFINDVLDDGQLYRHADPLAALNIQNFAHGQQLGWHFDRSDFSVTLSIQAPEAGGDFEYVRMLRKEGDECYDSVGRFLDDPTTQDILVLPQVPGTLTMFRGRYSLHRVAPVIGDRLRINAVLAYVNEPGVVFNDYARRLFYGRATA
;
A
#
# COMPACT_ATOMS: atom_id res chain seq x y z
N MET A 1 38.20 -35.67 -9.40
CA MET A 1 37.52 -35.97 -10.67
C MET A 1 36.08 -36.35 -10.33
N SER A 2 35.22 -35.64 -10.75
CA SER A 2 33.83 -35.60 -11.13
C SER A 2 33.03 -34.53 -10.38
N GLU A 3 32.91 -33.41 -11.09
CA GLU A 3 31.90 -32.37 -10.90
C GLU A 3 30.53 -33.00 -11.14
N THR A 4 29.63 -32.91 -10.16
CA THR A 4 28.20 -33.06 -10.42
C THR A 4 27.54 -31.74 -10.18
N GLY A 5 27.43 -30.97 -11.30
CA GLY A 5 26.58 -29.81 -11.36
C GLY A 5 25.14 -30.20 -11.08
N ASN A 6 24.59 -29.64 -10.01
CA ASN A 6 23.19 -29.76 -9.68
C ASN A 6 22.41 -28.77 -10.57
N ALA A 7 21.91 -29.27 -11.70
CA ALA A 7 20.99 -28.54 -12.55
C ALA A 7 19.69 -28.33 -11.77
N ILE A 8 19.37 -27.08 -11.46
CA ILE A 8 18.07 -26.66 -10.95
C ILE A 8 17.03 -27.08 -11.99
N LYS A 9 16.14 -27.97 -11.61
CA LYS A 9 15.05 -28.45 -12.45
C LYS A 9 14.13 -27.30 -12.81
N THR A 10 13.94 -27.08 -14.10
CA THR A 10 13.06 -26.10 -14.76
C THR A 10 11.57 -26.49 -14.70
N ASP A 11 11.11 -27.09 -13.61
CA ASP A 11 9.74 -27.62 -13.51
C ASP A 11 8.78 -26.76 -12.66
N ASP A 12 9.24 -25.59 -12.14
CA ASP A 12 8.40 -24.67 -11.36
C ASP A 12 7.84 -23.48 -12.17
N MET A 13 7.84 -23.57 -13.51
CA MET A 13 7.30 -22.52 -14.41
C MET A 13 5.89 -22.86 -14.93
N GLN A 14 5.05 -23.51 -14.14
CA GLN A 14 3.69 -23.79 -14.56
C GLN A 14 2.71 -22.93 -13.76
N ASP A 15 1.99 -22.04 -14.48
CA ASP A 15 0.94 -21.09 -14.10
C ASP A 15 1.35 -19.67 -13.68
N ALA A 16 2.33 -19.05 -14.31
CA ALA A 16 2.35 -17.58 -14.36
C ALA A 16 1.17 -17.14 -15.25
N LYS A 17 0.05 -16.73 -14.64
CA LYS A 17 -1.08 -16.13 -15.34
C LYS A 17 -0.57 -14.94 -16.15
N ASP A 18 -0.99 -14.83 -17.40
CA ASP A 18 -0.60 -13.73 -18.28
C ASP A 18 -1.00 -12.40 -17.59
N LEU A 19 -0.12 -11.40 -17.65
CA LEU A 19 -0.40 -10.07 -17.13
C LEU A 19 -1.72 -9.51 -17.71
N SER A 20 -2.03 -9.86 -18.95
CA SER A 20 -3.27 -9.49 -19.64
C SER A 20 -4.53 -10.08 -18.98
N ASP A 21 -4.42 -11.15 -18.18
CA ASP A 21 -5.54 -11.68 -17.42
C ASP A 21 -5.83 -10.84 -16.16
N ILE A 22 -4.83 -10.11 -15.69
CA ILE A 22 -4.90 -9.31 -14.45
C ILE A 22 -5.14 -7.84 -14.76
N VAL A 23 -4.27 -7.25 -15.61
CA VAL A 23 -4.28 -5.81 -15.92
C VAL A 23 -5.07 -5.54 -17.19
N ASP A 24 -5.83 -4.46 -17.22
CA ASP A 24 -6.43 -3.96 -18.45
C ASP A 24 -5.39 -3.26 -19.33
N LEU A 25 -4.66 -4.07 -20.12
CA LEU A 25 -3.60 -3.55 -21.00
C LEU A 25 -4.14 -2.67 -22.14
N GLY A 26 -5.43 -2.75 -22.45
CA GLY A 26 -6.07 -1.84 -23.40
C GLY A 26 -6.20 -0.41 -22.86
N LEU A 27 -6.45 -0.28 -21.56
CA LEU A 27 -6.54 0.99 -20.86
C LEU A 27 -5.17 1.44 -20.32
N TYR A 28 -4.33 0.50 -19.90
CA TYR A 28 -3.02 0.70 -19.29
C TYR A 28 -1.96 -0.14 -20.00
N PRO A 29 -1.39 0.32 -21.14
CA PRO A 29 -0.45 -0.45 -21.96
C PRO A 29 0.95 -0.50 -21.33
N ILE A 30 1.04 -1.07 -20.12
CA ILE A 30 2.28 -1.12 -19.32
C ILE A 30 3.29 -2.16 -19.79
N ASP A 31 2.89 -3.04 -20.68
CA ASP A 31 3.71 -4.04 -21.37
C ASP A 31 4.50 -3.49 -22.57
N THR A 32 4.23 -2.24 -22.99
CA THR A 32 4.83 -1.61 -24.17
C THR A 32 5.39 -0.23 -23.85
N ARG A 33 6.51 -0.18 -23.15
CA ARG A 33 7.12 1.06 -22.59
C ARG A 33 7.49 2.13 -23.63
N ASP A 34 7.81 1.74 -24.86
CA ASP A 34 8.19 2.67 -25.95
C ASP A 34 6.98 3.26 -26.69
N ASN A 35 5.78 2.90 -26.30
CA ASN A 35 4.54 3.33 -26.90
C ASN A 35 4.16 4.75 -26.44
N ALA A 36 3.65 5.59 -27.33
CA ALA A 36 3.22 6.95 -27.03
C ALA A 36 2.11 7.00 -25.96
N ALA A 37 1.22 6.01 -25.92
CA ALA A 37 0.17 5.91 -24.92
C ALA A 37 0.76 5.62 -23.52
N TYR A 38 1.77 4.76 -23.41
CA TYR A 38 2.50 4.53 -22.16
C TYR A 38 3.18 5.82 -21.68
N CYS A 39 3.90 6.51 -22.56
CA CYS A 39 4.57 7.78 -22.19
C CYS A 39 3.58 8.83 -21.69
N ALA A 40 2.42 8.96 -22.34
CA ALA A 40 1.36 9.87 -21.92
C ALA A 40 0.75 9.46 -20.55
N LEU A 41 0.54 8.17 -20.33
CA LEU A 41 0.06 7.59 -19.06
C LEU A 41 1.02 7.93 -17.91
N VAL A 42 2.31 7.68 -18.10
CA VAL A 42 3.37 7.99 -17.10
C VAL A 42 3.43 9.49 -16.82
N ALA A 43 3.46 10.33 -17.86
CA ALA A 43 3.49 11.79 -17.69
C ALA A 43 2.27 12.31 -16.93
N GLY A 44 1.08 11.79 -17.23
CA GLY A 44 -0.15 12.12 -16.51
C GLY A 44 -0.14 11.66 -15.05
N GLY A 45 0.44 10.49 -14.77
CA GLY A 45 0.63 9.97 -13.41
C GLY A 45 1.57 10.84 -12.59
N ARG A 46 2.74 11.19 -13.14
CA ARG A 46 3.71 12.12 -12.53
C ARG A 46 3.12 13.48 -12.20
N ASP A 47 2.35 14.04 -13.15
CA ASP A 47 1.73 15.34 -12.95
C ASP A 47 0.70 15.31 -11.81
N ARG A 48 -0.17 14.29 -11.76
CA ARG A 48 -1.12 14.11 -10.64
C ARG A 48 -0.41 13.94 -9.30
N LEU A 49 0.63 13.09 -9.25
CA LEU A 49 1.40 12.85 -8.03
C LEU A 49 2.03 14.14 -7.48
N ARG A 50 2.56 15.00 -8.37
CA ARG A 50 3.12 16.32 -7.97
C ARG A 50 2.06 17.27 -7.47
N ARG A 51 0.91 17.36 -8.17
CA ARG A 51 -0.14 18.33 -7.83
C ARG A 51 -0.98 17.91 -6.63
N GLU A 52 -1.27 16.61 -6.53
CA GLU A 52 -2.29 16.10 -5.61
C GLU A 52 -1.69 15.22 -4.50
N GLY A 53 -0.41 14.86 -4.60
CA GLY A 53 0.22 13.90 -3.69
C GLY A 53 -0.22 12.45 -3.92
N ALA A 54 -1.09 12.23 -4.92
CA ALA A 54 -1.64 10.94 -5.29
C ALA A 54 -1.76 10.81 -6.82
N ALA A 55 -1.47 9.61 -7.34
CA ALA A 55 -1.79 9.21 -8.71
C ALA A 55 -2.67 7.97 -8.66
N ILE A 56 -3.88 8.06 -9.21
CA ILE A 56 -4.86 6.98 -9.21
C ILE A 56 -5.10 6.46 -10.63
N PHE A 57 -5.22 5.14 -10.77
CA PHE A 57 -5.43 4.42 -12.02
C PHE A 57 -6.65 3.51 -11.89
N PRO A 58 -7.89 4.04 -12.06
CA PRO A 58 -9.13 3.29 -11.90
C PRO A 58 -9.26 2.18 -12.95
N GLY A 59 -9.72 0.98 -12.57
CA GLY A 59 -9.85 -0.15 -13.50
C GLY A 59 -8.50 -0.68 -13.98
N PHE A 60 -7.40 -0.42 -13.27
CA PHE A 60 -6.09 -0.97 -13.58
C PHE A 60 -6.10 -2.50 -13.58
N VAL A 61 -6.78 -3.08 -12.59
CA VAL A 61 -7.02 -4.52 -12.52
C VAL A 61 -8.44 -4.83 -13.02
N LYS A 62 -8.56 -5.80 -13.91
CA LYS A 62 -9.83 -6.24 -14.48
C LYS A 62 -10.80 -6.76 -13.41
N ASP A 63 -12.08 -6.51 -13.60
CA ASP A 63 -13.13 -6.91 -12.64
C ASP A 63 -13.12 -8.39 -12.27
N ALA A 64 -12.84 -9.28 -13.24
CA ALA A 64 -12.77 -10.71 -12.97
C ALA A 64 -11.62 -11.06 -12.03
N ALA A 65 -10.44 -10.45 -12.24
CA ALA A 65 -9.27 -10.61 -11.37
C ALA A 65 -9.53 -10.02 -9.97
N VAL A 66 -10.15 -8.84 -9.89
CA VAL A 66 -10.55 -8.21 -8.62
C VAL A 66 -11.46 -9.12 -7.81
N ARG A 67 -12.49 -9.70 -8.43
CA ARG A 67 -13.40 -10.64 -7.74
C ARG A 67 -12.66 -11.88 -7.21
N SER A 68 -11.72 -12.43 -7.99
CA SER A 68 -10.89 -13.54 -7.54
C SER A 68 -10.00 -13.16 -6.36
N MET A 69 -9.34 -11.99 -6.43
CA MET A 69 -8.52 -11.45 -5.32
C MET A 69 -9.35 -11.23 -4.05
N ALA A 70 -10.59 -10.72 -4.17
CA ALA A 70 -11.47 -10.52 -3.03
C ALA A 70 -11.86 -11.86 -2.37
N THR A 71 -12.22 -12.87 -3.16
CA THR A 71 -12.53 -14.22 -2.66
C THR A 71 -11.34 -14.83 -1.93
N GLU A 72 -10.14 -14.70 -2.48
CA GLU A 72 -8.91 -15.19 -1.87
C GLU A 72 -8.60 -14.46 -0.55
N ALA A 73 -8.73 -13.13 -0.52
CA ALA A 73 -8.51 -12.32 0.68
C ALA A 73 -9.46 -12.69 1.83
N VAL A 74 -10.73 -12.96 1.51
CA VAL A 74 -11.70 -13.46 2.50
C VAL A 74 -11.31 -14.85 3.01
N ALA A 75 -10.84 -15.74 2.14
CA ALA A 75 -10.39 -17.09 2.55
C ALA A 75 -9.13 -17.04 3.45
N LEU A 76 -8.32 -16.00 3.36
CA LEU A 76 -7.14 -15.80 4.22
C LEU A 76 -7.49 -15.24 5.60
N GLN A 77 -8.72 -14.76 5.87
CA GLN A 77 -9.10 -14.04 7.09
C GLN A 77 -8.68 -14.77 8.38
N SER A 78 -8.83 -16.09 8.43
CA SER A 78 -8.49 -16.88 9.63
C SER A 78 -6.99 -17.00 9.91
N LYS A 79 -6.14 -16.64 8.94
CA LYS A 79 -4.68 -16.66 9.03
C LYS A 79 -4.07 -15.26 9.20
N MET A 80 -4.89 -14.23 9.10
CA MET A 80 -4.42 -12.85 9.21
C MET A 80 -4.04 -12.51 10.65
N PHE A 81 -2.99 -11.72 10.77
CA PHE A 81 -2.58 -11.13 12.04
C PHE A 81 -3.43 -9.90 12.33
N ARG A 82 -4.07 -9.87 13.51
CA ARG A 82 -4.78 -8.68 14.01
C ARG A 82 -3.76 -7.68 14.52
N PHE A 83 -3.60 -6.59 13.77
CA PHE A 83 -2.81 -5.44 14.19
C PHE A 83 -3.72 -4.47 14.95
N HIS A 84 -3.36 -4.14 16.19
CA HIS A 84 -4.02 -3.12 16.99
C HIS A 84 -2.96 -2.33 17.77
N GLU A 85 -2.81 -1.06 17.42
CA GLU A 85 -1.79 -0.20 18.02
C GLU A 85 -2.32 1.23 18.21
N GLU A 86 -1.85 1.85 19.30
CA GLU A 86 -1.95 3.29 19.49
C GLU A 86 -0.62 3.96 19.11
N HIS A 87 -0.67 5.02 18.33
CA HIS A 87 0.52 5.69 17.83
C HIS A 87 0.30 7.19 17.64
N THR A 88 1.37 7.98 17.70
CA THR A 88 1.33 9.38 17.26
C THR A 88 1.26 9.43 15.73
N VAL A 89 0.79 10.53 15.15
CA VAL A 89 0.70 10.69 13.69
C VAL A 89 2.06 10.53 12.97
N TYR A 90 3.18 10.58 13.69
CA TYR A 90 4.54 10.41 13.14
C TYR A 90 5.15 9.03 13.41
N PHE A 91 4.43 8.13 14.10
CA PHE A 91 4.99 6.88 14.61
C PHE A 91 6.24 7.09 15.48
N LYS A 92 6.33 8.25 16.13
CA LYS A 92 7.33 8.58 17.15
C LYS A 92 6.78 8.28 18.54
N PRO A 93 7.64 8.07 19.53
CA PRO A 93 7.21 7.93 20.93
C PRO A 93 6.33 9.10 21.35
N GLN A 94 5.35 8.83 22.22
CA GLN A 94 4.53 9.87 22.84
C GLN A 94 5.40 10.73 23.76
N GLU A 95 5.24 12.07 23.69
CA GLU A 95 5.89 13.05 24.57
C GLU A 95 4.82 13.66 25.49
N ALA A 96 4.58 13.00 26.63
CA ALA A 96 3.49 13.33 27.55
C ALA A 96 3.61 14.73 28.20
N GLU A 97 4.82 15.28 28.28
CA GLU A 97 5.15 16.60 28.84
C GLU A 97 4.87 17.77 27.89
N ARG A 98 4.60 17.49 26.61
CA ARG A 98 4.19 18.51 25.65
C ARG A 98 2.80 19.05 25.95
N GLU A 99 2.49 20.22 25.41
CA GLU A 99 1.13 20.77 25.43
C GLU A 99 0.12 19.78 24.83
N ALA A 100 -1.13 19.79 25.33
CA ALA A 100 -2.19 18.86 24.93
C ALA A 100 -2.47 18.88 23.41
N SER A 101 -2.32 20.04 22.77
CA SER A 101 -2.48 20.24 21.33
C SER A 101 -1.32 19.72 20.49
N HIS A 102 -0.17 19.41 21.09
CA HIS A 102 1.02 18.98 20.35
C HIS A 102 0.81 17.59 19.73
N PRO A 103 1.11 17.40 18.41
CA PRO A 103 0.83 16.13 17.71
C PRO A 103 1.54 14.91 18.30
N LEU A 104 2.73 15.06 18.90
CA LEU A 104 3.44 13.95 19.57
C LEU A 104 2.83 13.56 20.92
N ARG A 105 1.86 14.30 21.43
CA ARG A 105 1.12 13.91 22.64
C ARG A 105 -0.16 13.13 22.32
N ARG A 106 -0.67 13.27 21.09
CA ARG A 106 -1.98 12.75 20.68
C ARG A 106 -1.83 11.35 20.08
N MET A 107 -2.60 10.42 20.62
CA MET A 107 -2.60 9.03 20.17
C MET A 107 -3.74 8.77 19.18
N MET A 108 -3.44 8.08 18.10
CA MET A 108 -4.36 7.60 17.08
C MET A 108 -4.45 6.09 17.21
N VAL A 109 -5.63 5.53 16.94
CA VAL A 109 -5.87 4.09 16.96
C VAL A 109 -5.81 3.55 15.54
N THR A 110 -5.03 2.48 15.34
CA THR A 110 -5.03 1.69 14.12
C THR A 110 -5.41 0.25 14.46
N GLU A 111 -6.43 -0.27 13.78
CA GLU A 111 -6.84 -1.67 13.88
C GLU A 111 -7.19 -2.22 12.50
N LYS A 112 -6.57 -3.34 12.14
CA LYS A 112 -6.77 -4.05 10.86
C LYS A 112 -6.29 -5.48 10.96
N ASP A 113 -6.72 -6.32 10.03
CA ASP A 113 -6.20 -7.67 9.85
C ASP A 113 -5.25 -7.69 8.64
N THR A 114 -4.10 -8.35 8.76
CA THR A 114 -3.05 -8.34 7.73
C THR A 114 -2.61 -9.76 7.40
N ALA A 115 -2.71 -10.16 6.12
CA ALA A 115 -2.01 -11.32 5.59
C ALA A 115 -0.62 -10.90 5.10
N ALA A 116 0.42 -11.57 5.60
CA ALA A 116 1.79 -11.37 5.17
C ALA A 116 2.04 -12.02 3.80
N TYR A 117 3.09 -11.59 3.09
CA TYR A 117 3.45 -12.15 1.79
C TYR A 117 3.59 -13.68 1.79
N ALA A 118 4.21 -14.25 2.84
CA ALA A 118 4.37 -15.70 2.98
C ALA A 118 3.04 -16.47 3.06
N ASP A 119 1.96 -15.82 3.55
CA ASP A 119 0.64 -16.44 3.71
C ASP A 119 -0.20 -16.38 2.42
N ILE A 120 0.17 -15.51 1.48
CA ILE A 120 -0.53 -15.36 0.19
C ILE A 120 -0.11 -16.51 -0.73
N PRO A 121 -1.04 -17.28 -1.30
CA PRO A 121 -0.73 -18.42 -2.16
C PRO A 121 0.17 -18.05 -3.35
N GLN A 122 1.04 -18.99 -3.79
CA GLN A 122 1.94 -18.77 -4.93
C GLN A 122 1.17 -18.46 -6.24
N GLY A 123 0.02 -19.11 -6.46
CA GLY A 123 -0.84 -18.87 -7.64
C GLY A 123 -1.79 -17.69 -7.50
N SER A 124 -1.66 -16.85 -6.46
CA SER A 124 -2.50 -15.66 -6.24
C SER A 124 -2.32 -14.61 -7.33
N LEU A 125 -3.44 -14.03 -7.81
CA LEU A 125 -3.38 -12.96 -8.81
C LEU A 125 -2.72 -11.69 -8.28
N VAL A 126 -2.92 -11.35 -7.00
CA VAL A 126 -2.26 -10.17 -6.41
C VAL A 126 -0.76 -10.39 -6.27
N ARG A 127 -0.32 -11.64 -6.02
CA ARG A 127 1.10 -12.00 -6.02
C ARG A 127 1.68 -11.90 -7.43
N GLY A 128 0.98 -12.42 -8.45
CA GLY A 128 1.37 -12.30 -9.85
C GLY A 128 1.51 -10.83 -10.30
N LEU A 129 0.55 -9.98 -9.90
CA LEU A 129 0.61 -8.54 -10.15
C LEU A 129 1.87 -7.92 -9.53
N TYR A 130 2.16 -8.21 -8.25
CA TYR A 130 3.34 -7.69 -7.55
C TYR A 130 4.66 -8.18 -8.16
N GLN A 131 4.70 -9.42 -8.64
CA GLN A 131 5.89 -10.02 -9.24
C GLN A 131 6.13 -9.60 -10.70
N SER A 132 5.17 -8.96 -11.35
CA SER A 132 5.30 -8.49 -12.74
C SER A 132 6.35 -7.37 -12.86
N ASP A 133 7.33 -7.56 -13.75
CA ASP A 133 8.33 -6.53 -14.05
C ASP A 133 7.71 -5.32 -14.78
N ALA A 134 6.69 -5.54 -15.62
CA ALA A 134 5.96 -4.45 -16.26
C ALA A 134 5.27 -3.53 -15.25
N VAL A 135 4.68 -4.10 -14.19
CA VAL A 135 4.09 -3.34 -13.08
C VAL A 135 5.15 -2.58 -12.30
N LEU A 136 6.28 -3.23 -11.95
CA LEU A 136 7.40 -2.55 -11.26
C LEU A 136 7.93 -1.39 -12.10
N HIS A 137 8.16 -1.58 -13.39
CA HIS A 137 8.65 -0.52 -14.28
C HIS A 137 7.66 0.63 -14.40
N PHE A 138 6.37 0.34 -14.53
CA PHE A 138 5.34 1.38 -14.58
C PHE A 138 5.31 2.22 -13.31
N ILE A 139 5.35 1.57 -12.14
CA ILE A 139 5.41 2.25 -10.85
C ILE A 139 6.68 3.10 -10.74
N ASN A 140 7.84 2.53 -11.10
CA ASN A 140 9.12 3.23 -11.11
C ASN A 140 9.08 4.47 -12.02
N ASP A 141 8.55 4.32 -13.22
CA ASP A 141 8.48 5.42 -14.19
C ASP A 141 7.52 6.53 -13.73
N VAL A 142 6.41 6.21 -13.03
CA VAL A 142 5.48 7.22 -12.50
C VAL A 142 6.06 7.92 -11.28
N LEU A 143 6.68 7.20 -10.34
CA LEU A 143 7.23 7.78 -9.11
C LEU A 143 8.43 8.67 -9.38
N ASP A 144 9.31 8.28 -10.35
CA ASP A 144 10.50 9.04 -10.78
C ASP A 144 11.49 9.35 -9.63
N ASP A 145 11.56 8.45 -8.66
CA ASP A 145 12.37 8.58 -7.44
C ASP A 145 13.65 7.72 -7.48
N GLY A 146 14.22 7.52 -8.67
CA GLY A 146 15.36 6.64 -8.89
C GLY A 146 14.94 5.20 -9.20
N GLN A 147 15.85 4.24 -8.99
CA GLN A 147 15.58 2.84 -9.27
C GLN A 147 14.82 2.19 -8.13
N LEU A 148 13.70 1.54 -8.45
CA LEU A 148 12.91 0.76 -7.49
C LEU A 148 13.20 -0.73 -7.58
N TYR A 149 13.12 -1.38 -6.42
CA TYR A 149 13.24 -2.81 -6.23
C TYR A 149 12.04 -3.32 -5.44
N ARG A 150 11.65 -4.58 -5.66
CA ARG A 150 10.69 -5.24 -4.77
C ARG A 150 11.30 -5.41 -3.38
N HIS A 151 10.51 -5.18 -2.35
CA HIS A 151 10.96 -5.41 -0.98
C HIS A 151 11.30 -6.90 -0.79
N ALA A 152 12.49 -7.20 -0.24
CA ALA A 152 13.00 -8.57 -0.16
C ALA A 152 12.46 -9.35 1.06
N ASP A 153 11.73 -8.69 1.97
CA ASP A 153 11.23 -9.32 3.18
C ASP A 153 10.13 -10.34 2.89
N PRO A 154 10.24 -11.57 3.39
CA PRO A 154 9.27 -12.63 3.14
C PRO A 154 7.90 -12.39 3.78
N LEU A 155 7.76 -11.42 4.70
CA LEU A 155 6.49 -11.03 5.30
C LEU A 155 5.96 -9.70 4.73
N ALA A 156 6.86 -8.74 4.46
CA ALA A 156 6.48 -7.35 4.16
C ALA A 156 6.40 -7.01 2.65
N ALA A 157 6.88 -7.90 1.76
CA ALA A 157 6.96 -7.62 0.32
C ALA A 157 5.60 -7.24 -0.30
N LEU A 158 4.55 -7.93 0.08
CA LEU A 158 3.17 -7.69 -0.32
C LEU A 158 2.26 -8.04 0.85
N ASN A 159 1.27 -7.19 1.14
CA ASN A 159 0.30 -7.47 2.18
C ASN A 159 -1.12 -7.32 1.67
N ILE A 160 -2.02 -8.18 2.13
CA ILE A 160 -3.46 -7.96 2.02
C ILE A 160 -3.96 -7.48 3.38
N GLN A 161 -4.66 -6.37 3.39
CA GLN A 161 -5.21 -5.74 4.59
C GLN A 161 -6.73 -5.76 4.52
N ASN A 162 -7.34 -6.38 5.52
CA ASN A 162 -8.78 -6.40 5.70
C ASN A 162 -9.16 -5.49 6.86
N PHE A 163 -10.22 -4.72 6.65
CA PHE A 163 -10.83 -3.88 7.69
C PHE A 163 -12.29 -4.31 7.85
N ALA A 164 -12.64 -4.81 9.02
CA ALA A 164 -14.00 -5.14 9.42
C ALA A 164 -14.70 -3.91 10.02
N HIS A 165 -15.98 -4.07 10.38
CA HIS A 165 -16.74 -3.03 11.06
C HIS A 165 -15.99 -2.45 12.26
N GLY A 166 -15.89 -1.13 12.32
CA GLY A 166 -15.18 -0.37 13.35
C GLY A 166 -13.67 -0.28 13.18
N GLN A 167 -13.04 -1.15 12.39
CA GLN A 167 -11.61 -1.08 12.13
C GLN A 167 -11.24 0.13 11.27
N GLN A 168 -10.06 0.67 11.50
CA GLN A 168 -9.58 1.90 10.91
C GLN A 168 -8.05 1.95 10.86
N LEU A 169 -7.51 2.86 10.09
CA LEU A 169 -6.12 3.27 10.13
C LEU A 169 -6.08 4.74 10.59
N GLY A 170 -5.64 5.00 11.80
CA GLY A 170 -5.63 6.34 12.40
C GLY A 170 -4.79 7.33 11.59
N TRP A 171 -5.01 8.62 11.78
CA TRP A 171 -4.21 9.66 11.12
C TRP A 171 -2.72 9.45 11.33
N HIS A 172 -1.95 9.43 10.23
CA HIS A 172 -0.50 9.22 10.26
C HIS A 172 0.19 9.73 9.01
N PHE A 173 1.50 9.85 9.09
CA PHE A 173 2.41 9.95 7.96
C PHE A 173 3.14 8.62 7.77
N ASP A 174 3.33 8.20 6.52
CA ASP A 174 4.15 7.02 6.25
C ASP A 174 5.63 7.25 6.60
N ARG A 175 6.33 6.17 6.89
CA ARG A 175 7.79 6.20 7.05
C ARG A 175 8.53 6.20 5.72
N SER A 176 7.95 5.56 4.70
CA SER A 176 8.44 5.55 3.32
C SER A 176 7.97 6.79 2.56
N ASP A 177 8.71 7.22 1.56
CA ASP A 177 8.40 8.40 0.76
C ASP A 177 7.11 8.25 -0.03
N PHE A 178 6.79 7.03 -0.42
CA PHE A 178 5.57 6.68 -1.15
C PHE A 178 4.98 5.35 -0.66
N SER A 179 3.72 5.14 -0.97
CA SER A 179 3.03 3.85 -0.86
C SER A 179 2.34 3.51 -2.17
N VAL A 180 2.24 2.21 -2.49
CA VAL A 180 1.54 1.68 -3.65
C VAL A 180 0.47 0.73 -3.15
N THR A 181 -0.78 0.99 -3.51
CA THR A 181 -1.90 0.20 -3.03
C THR A 181 -2.84 -0.17 -4.16
N LEU A 182 -3.51 -1.33 -4.03
CA LEU A 182 -4.58 -1.79 -4.90
C LEU A 182 -5.85 -1.92 -4.08
N SER A 183 -6.90 -1.19 -4.47
CA SER A 183 -8.24 -1.40 -3.91
C SER A 183 -8.84 -2.70 -4.45
N ILE A 184 -9.20 -3.63 -3.57
CA ILE A 184 -9.76 -4.95 -3.94
C ILE A 184 -11.25 -5.01 -3.66
N GLN A 185 -11.70 -4.49 -2.51
CA GLN A 185 -13.11 -4.45 -2.14
C GLN A 185 -13.42 -3.20 -1.34
N ALA A 186 -14.48 -2.49 -1.73
CA ALA A 186 -15.02 -1.39 -0.96
C ALA A 186 -15.96 -1.91 0.14
N PRO A 187 -16.02 -1.27 1.33
CA PRO A 187 -17.00 -1.58 2.37
C PRO A 187 -18.42 -1.17 1.95
N GLU A 188 -19.40 -1.39 2.79
CA GLU A 188 -20.78 -0.87 2.58
C GLU A 188 -20.85 0.63 2.77
N ALA A 189 -20.16 1.13 3.82
CA ALA A 189 -20.04 2.54 4.12
C ALA A 189 -18.77 2.79 4.96
N GLY A 190 -18.34 4.04 5.08
CA GLY A 190 -17.10 4.40 5.75
C GLY A 190 -15.87 3.81 5.05
N GLY A 191 -14.79 3.64 5.80
CA GLY A 191 -13.54 3.10 5.24
C GLY A 191 -12.89 3.99 4.19
N ASP A 192 -13.28 5.26 4.10
CA ASP A 192 -12.72 6.22 3.16
C ASP A 192 -11.24 6.45 3.42
N PHE A 193 -10.46 6.51 2.34
CA PHE A 193 -9.08 6.97 2.43
C PHE A 193 -9.07 8.49 2.32
N GLU A 194 -8.84 9.13 3.46
CA GLU A 194 -8.83 10.57 3.60
C GLU A 194 -7.40 11.09 3.78
N TYR A 195 -7.08 12.24 3.18
CA TYR A 195 -5.76 12.84 3.34
C TYR A 195 -5.77 14.36 3.27
N VAL A 196 -4.77 14.96 3.94
CA VAL A 196 -4.40 16.37 3.82
C VAL A 196 -3.09 16.43 3.06
N ARG A 197 -3.16 17.04 1.86
CA ARG A 197 -2.06 17.05 0.91
C ARG A 197 -0.86 17.83 1.42
N MET A 198 0.33 17.19 1.40
CA MET A 198 1.64 17.83 1.61
C MET A 198 1.71 18.71 2.86
N LEU A 199 1.06 18.28 3.95
CA LEU A 199 1.02 19.00 5.22
C LEU A 199 2.38 19.01 5.93
N ARG A 200 3.19 17.97 5.69
CA ARG A 200 4.58 17.83 6.16
C ARG A 200 5.56 18.17 5.03
N LYS A 201 6.75 18.65 5.37
CA LYS A 201 7.81 18.99 4.41
C LYS A 201 9.10 18.26 4.75
N GLU A 202 10.00 18.18 3.78
CA GLU A 202 11.33 17.66 4.05
C GLU A 202 12.05 18.56 5.06
N GLY A 203 12.60 17.93 6.11
CA GLY A 203 13.27 18.64 7.20
C GLY A 203 12.38 19.41 8.16
N ASP A 204 11.04 19.44 7.93
CA ASP A 204 10.09 20.13 8.79
C ASP A 204 8.85 19.26 9.03
N GLU A 205 8.64 18.87 10.28
CA GLU A 205 7.48 18.07 10.71
C GLU A 205 6.17 18.86 10.72
N CYS A 206 6.24 20.19 10.62
CA CYS A 206 5.09 21.09 10.62
C CYS A 206 4.14 20.90 11.82
N TYR A 207 4.68 20.70 13.03
CA TYR A 207 3.92 20.39 14.24
C TYR A 207 2.74 21.33 14.49
N ASP A 208 2.93 22.63 14.29
CA ASP A 208 1.87 23.63 14.52
C ASP A 208 0.68 23.45 13.57
N SER A 209 0.94 23.18 12.30
CA SER A 209 -0.12 22.98 11.31
C SER A 209 -0.84 21.66 11.52
N VAL A 210 -0.10 20.62 11.87
CA VAL A 210 -0.66 19.31 12.20
C VAL A 210 -1.45 19.36 13.51
N GLY A 211 -0.95 20.07 14.52
CA GLY A 211 -1.67 20.26 15.77
C GLY A 211 -3.01 20.97 15.56
N ARG A 212 -3.01 22.09 14.82
CA ARG A 212 -4.25 22.80 14.47
C ARG A 212 -5.24 21.91 13.72
N PHE A 213 -4.77 21.11 12.75
CA PHE A 213 -5.65 20.18 12.04
C PHE A 213 -6.26 19.13 12.96
N LEU A 214 -5.46 18.56 13.87
CA LEU A 214 -5.96 17.57 14.82
C LEU A 214 -6.94 18.16 15.84
N ASP A 215 -6.84 19.46 16.16
CA ASP A 215 -7.80 20.18 17.02
C ASP A 215 -9.08 20.51 16.26
N ASP A 216 -8.95 20.97 15.02
CA ASP A 216 -10.05 21.33 14.14
C ASP A 216 -9.72 20.89 12.69
N PRO A 217 -10.26 19.76 12.24
CA PRO A 217 -10.03 19.26 10.89
C PRO A 217 -10.50 20.20 9.77
N THR A 218 -11.35 21.20 10.07
CA THR A 218 -11.79 22.19 9.07
C THR A 218 -10.71 23.20 8.68
N THR A 219 -9.59 23.21 9.39
CA THR A 219 -8.44 24.09 9.11
C THR A 219 -7.65 23.71 7.85
N GLN A 220 -7.94 22.55 7.27
CA GLN A 220 -7.33 22.05 6.04
C GLN A 220 -8.38 21.38 5.15
N ASP A 221 -8.10 21.35 3.84
CA ASP A 221 -8.92 20.61 2.89
C ASP A 221 -8.62 19.11 3.00
N ILE A 222 -9.60 18.34 3.45
CA ILE A 222 -9.55 16.89 3.45
C ILE A 222 -9.97 16.40 2.07
N LEU A 223 -9.04 15.72 1.40
CA LEU A 223 -9.29 15.05 0.13
C LEU A 223 -9.61 13.57 0.37
N VAL A 224 -10.44 12.98 -0.49
CA VAL A 224 -10.84 11.58 -0.42
C VAL A 224 -10.42 10.87 -1.70
N LEU A 225 -9.69 9.76 -1.57
CA LEU A 225 -9.40 8.90 -2.72
C LEU A 225 -10.56 7.92 -2.96
N PRO A 226 -10.98 7.74 -4.22
CA PRO A 226 -12.05 6.81 -4.55
C PRO A 226 -11.70 5.37 -4.14
N GLN A 227 -12.60 4.69 -3.42
CA GLN A 227 -12.46 3.29 -3.04
C GLN A 227 -13.08 2.36 -4.11
N VAL A 228 -12.72 2.59 -5.39
CA VAL A 228 -13.20 1.77 -6.51
C VAL A 228 -12.33 0.51 -6.63
N PRO A 229 -12.91 -0.70 -6.52
CA PRO A 229 -12.17 -1.93 -6.72
C PRO A 229 -11.45 -1.97 -8.07
N GLY A 230 -10.23 -2.53 -8.10
CA GLY A 230 -9.37 -2.55 -9.29
C GLY A 230 -8.53 -1.28 -9.49
N THR A 231 -8.63 -0.30 -8.61
CA THR A 231 -7.84 0.93 -8.69
C THR A 231 -6.45 0.74 -8.08
N LEU A 232 -5.40 0.96 -8.89
CA LEU A 232 -4.03 1.11 -8.41
C LEU A 232 -3.81 2.56 -7.99
N THR A 233 -3.21 2.77 -6.83
CA THR A 233 -2.91 4.10 -6.29
C THR A 233 -1.44 4.19 -5.88
N MET A 234 -0.78 5.26 -6.29
CA MET A 234 0.54 5.68 -5.78
C MET A 234 0.34 6.96 -4.98
N PHE A 235 0.92 7.02 -3.77
CA PHE A 235 0.62 8.08 -2.81
C PHE A 235 1.88 8.54 -2.07
N ARG A 236 2.05 9.86 -1.88
CA ARG A 236 3.15 10.49 -1.14
C ARG A 236 2.85 10.54 0.36
N GLY A 237 2.79 9.36 0.98
CA GLY A 237 2.35 9.19 2.37
C GLY A 237 3.25 9.85 3.40
N ARG A 238 4.55 10.00 3.13
CA ARG A 238 5.50 10.69 4.02
C ARG A 238 5.14 12.14 4.27
N TYR A 239 4.57 12.81 3.27
CA TYR A 239 4.31 14.25 3.31
C TYR A 239 2.84 14.60 3.47
N SER A 240 1.95 13.68 3.20
CA SER A 240 0.50 13.86 3.29
C SER A 240 -0.06 13.12 4.50
N LEU A 241 -0.61 13.85 5.46
CA LEU A 241 -1.30 13.25 6.60
C LEU A 241 -2.52 12.50 6.11
N HIS A 242 -2.68 11.22 6.46
CA HIS A 242 -3.77 10.40 5.92
C HIS A 242 -4.30 9.38 6.92
N ARG A 243 -5.50 8.88 6.62
CA ARG A 243 -6.14 7.82 7.40
C ARG A 243 -7.04 6.94 6.52
N VAL A 244 -7.43 5.79 7.07
CA VAL A 244 -8.63 5.08 6.65
C VAL A 244 -9.67 5.29 7.74
N ALA A 245 -10.79 5.93 7.40
CA ALA A 245 -11.90 6.17 8.32
C ALA A 245 -12.50 4.82 8.79
N PRO A 246 -13.19 4.77 9.95
CA PRO A 246 -13.82 3.54 10.43
C PRO A 246 -14.74 2.92 9.40
N VAL A 247 -14.63 1.61 9.19
CA VAL A 247 -15.49 0.83 8.30
C VAL A 247 -16.86 0.64 8.95
N ILE A 248 -17.93 0.74 8.16
CA ILE A 248 -19.31 0.57 8.58
C ILE A 248 -19.95 -0.54 7.73
N GLY A 249 -20.68 -1.46 8.38
CA GLY A 249 -21.35 -2.60 7.75
C GLY A 249 -20.57 -3.89 7.83
N ASP A 250 -21.11 -4.96 7.27
CA ASP A 250 -20.57 -6.32 7.40
C ASP A 250 -19.56 -6.66 6.28
N ARG A 251 -19.58 -5.90 5.18
CA ARG A 251 -18.64 -6.11 4.07
C ARG A 251 -17.28 -5.52 4.39
N LEU A 252 -16.26 -6.36 4.35
CA LEU A 252 -14.87 -5.96 4.57
C LEU A 252 -14.42 -4.91 3.53
N ARG A 253 -13.68 -3.91 3.98
CA ARG A 253 -12.78 -3.16 3.11
C ARG A 253 -11.51 -3.98 2.92
N ILE A 254 -11.14 -4.26 1.67
CA ILE A 254 -9.95 -5.06 1.35
C ILE A 254 -9.02 -4.25 0.44
N ASN A 255 -7.75 -4.19 0.83
CA ASN A 255 -6.72 -3.47 0.10
C ASN A 255 -5.42 -4.27 0.09
N ALA A 256 -4.67 -4.26 -1.01
CA ALA A 256 -3.31 -4.78 -1.05
C ALA A 256 -2.31 -3.62 -1.00
N VAL A 257 -1.20 -3.82 -0.27
CA VAL A 257 -0.05 -2.91 -0.22
C VAL A 257 1.12 -3.60 -0.90
N LEU A 258 1.60 -3.01 -1.99
CA LEU A 258 2.72 -3.50 -2.79
C LEU A 258 3.97 -2.74 -2.36
N ALA A 259 4.89 -3.42 -1.65
CA ALA A 259 6.06 -2.76 -1.08
C ALA A 259 7.23 -2.72 -2.08
N TYR A 260 7.66 -1.52 -2.41
CA TYR A 260 8.84 -1.25 -3.23
C TYR A 260 9.79 -0.33 -2.46
N VAL A 261 11.08 -0.45 -2.74
CA VAL A 261 12.17 0.24 -2.03
C VAL A 261 13.23 0.73 -3.03
N ASN A 262 14.03 1.71 -2.61
CA ASN A 262 15.06 2.32 -3.47
C ASN A 262 16.40 1.56 -3.43
N GLU A 263 16.54 0.56 -2.55
CA GLU A 263 17.73 -0.27 -2.43
C GLU A 263 17.38 -1.75 -2.52
N PRO A 264 18.20 -2.58 -3.18
CA PRO A 264 17.96 -4.01 -3.25
C PRO A 264 18.22 -4.70 -1.90
N GLY A 265 17.48 -5.79 -1.64
CA GLY A 265 17.73 -6.63 -0.47
C GLY A 265 17.23 -6.08 0.87
N VAL A 266 16.46 -4.99 0.87
CA VAL A 266 15.86 -4.44 2.10
C VAL A 266 14.92 -5.44 2.73
N VAL A 267 15.11 -5.68 4.03
CA VAL A 267 14.25 -6.53 4.87
C VAL A 267 13.97 -5.85 6.21
N PHE A 268 12.86 -6.17 6.81
CA PHE A 268 12.55 -5.72 8.17
C PHE A 268 13.41 -6.47 9.21
N ASN A 269 13.70 -5.80 10.31
CA ASN A 269 14.24 -6.47 11.48
C ASN A 269 13.14 -7.26 12.21
N ASP A 270 13.55 -8.15 13.13
CA ASP A 270 12.63 -9.01 13.88
C ASP A 270 11.59 -8.23 14.69
N TYR A 271 11.94 -7.07 15.22
CA TYR A 271 10.99 -6.21 15.93
C TYR A 271 9.86 -5.74 15.00
N ALA A 272 10.18 -5.19 13.85
CA ALA A 272 9.18 -4.73 12.88
C ALA A 272 8.31 -5.90 12.37
N ARG A 273 8.91 -7.06 12.09
CA ARG A 273 8.16 -8.27 11.70
C ARG A 273 7.16 -8.70 12.77
N ARG A 274 7.59 -8.76 14.05
CA ARG A 274 6.68 -9.09 15.17
C ARG A 274 5.58 -8.05 15.34
N LEU A 275 5.92 -6.78 15.22
CA LEU A 275 4.95 -5.69 15.34
C LEU A 275 3.85 -5.79 14.28
N PHE A 276 4.21 -5.97 13.02
CA PHE A 276 3.25 -5.92 11.91
C PHE A 276 2.62 -7.27 11.54
N TYR A 277 3.25 -8.39 11.90
CA TYR A 277 2.85 -9.74 11.48
C TYR A 277 2.76 -10.75 12.62
N GLY A 278 3.03 -10.35 13.87
CA GLY A 278 2.99 -11.22 15.04
C GLY A 278 4.10 -12.26 15.12
N ARG A 279 5.00 -12.33 14.13
CA ARG A 279 6.07 -13.33 14.02
C ARG A 279 7.32 -12.74 13.35
N ALA A 280 8.50 -13.33 13.60
CA ALA A 280 9.77 -12.89 13.00
C ALA A 280 10.16 -13.66 11.73
N THR A 281 9.56 -14.82 11.48
CA THR A 281 9.86 -15.71 10.34
C THR A 281 8.62 -15.96 9.48
N ALA A 282 8.84 -16.32 8.21
CA ALA A 282 7.79 -16.69 7.27
C ALA A 282 7.17 -18.05 7.61
#